data_59bf42431dca1f649dd117dd9fa0e429
#
_entry.id   59bf42431dca1f649dd117dd9fa0e429
#
_cell.length_a   1.000
_cell.length_b   1.000
_cell.length_c   1.000
_cell.angle_alpha   90.00
_cell.angle_beta   90.00
_cell.angle_gamma   90.00
#
_symmetry.space_group_name_H-M   'P 1'
#
loop_
_entity.id
_entity.type
_entity.pdbx_description
1 polymer ?
#
loop_
_entity_poly.entity_id
_entity_poly.type
_entity_poly.pdbx_seq_one_letter_code
_entity_poly.pdbx_strand_id
1 'polypeptide(L)'
;NRGKYYDIVGALRDMVQNHLMQLMAFIAMEPPATFDPESIRDEIAKVFKALHVYSPEERVHNIIRGQYMEGDIDEKKVIGYRRVAPNSNTETYIAMKLMIDNWRWGGIPFFIYTGKRLKEKRTEIIIHFKSTPQQLFIGQCSGSSCNQLIIKVQPDESILLKFGLKI
;
A
#
# COMPACT_ATOMS: atom_id res chain seq x y z
N ASN A 1 26.59 1.59 -6.74
CA ASN A 1 26.51 2.09 -5.36
C ASN A 1 25.05 2.45 -5.02
N ARG A 2 24.23 1.41 -4.72
CA ARG A 2 22.79 1.55 -4.48
C ARG A 2 22.45 2.45 -3.30
N GLY A 3 23.33 2.59 -2.30
CA GLY A 3 23.11 3.42 -1.12
C GLY A 3 23.05 4.91 -1.45
N LYS A 4 23.97 5.42 -2.29
CA LYS A 4 23.97 6.83 -2.68
C LYS A 4 22.76 7.21 -3.55
N TYR A 5 22.34 6.32 -4.46
CA TYR A 5 21.13 6.53 -5.25
C TYR A 5 19.89 6.60 -4.37
N TYR A 6 19.75 5.64 -3.45
CA TYR A 6 18.59 5.58 -2.58
C TYR A 6 18.49 6.80 -1.64
N ASP A 7 19.61 7.32 -1.20
CA ASP A 7 19.65 8.52 -0.36
C ASP A 7 19.11 9.78 -1.05
N ILE A 8 19.20 9.83 -2.38
CA ILE A 8 18.64 10.92 -3.18
C ILE A 8 17.14 10.74 -3.44
N VAL A 9 16.70 9.49 -3.65
CA VAL A 9 15.36 9.20 -4.17
C VAL A 9 14.36 8.91 -3.03
N GLY A 10 14.76 8.13 -2.02
CA GLY A 10 13.92 7.72 -0.89
C GLY A 10 12.83 6.71 -1.25
N ALA A 11 12.12 6.25 -0.24
CA ALA A 11 11.03 5.29 -0.41
C ALA A 11 9.84 5.89 -1.18
N LEU A 12 9.58 7.17 -1.01
CA LEU A 12 8.45 7.85 -1.65
C LEU A 12 8.58 7.84 -3.18
N ARG A 13 9.71 8.27 -3.71
CA ARG A 13 9.90 8.34 -5.16
C ARG A 13 10.20 6.98 -5.78
N ASP A 14 11.05 6.17 -5.12
CA ASP A 14 11.47 4.87 -5.64
C ASP A 14 10.33 3.85 -5.68
N MET A 15 9.56 3.77 -4.60
CA MET A 15 8.56 2.72 -4.44
C MET A 15 7.12 3.22 -4.57
N VAL A 16 6.75 4.30 -3.87
CA VAL A 16 5.35 4.73 -3.85
C VAL A 16 4.97 5.31 -5.21
N GLN A 17 5.68 6.31 -5.67
CA GLN A 17 5.32 7.02 -6.90
C GLN A 17 5.39 6.14 -8.15
N ASN A 18 6.41 5.28 -8.25
CA ASN A 18 6.61 4.47 -9.45
C ASN A 18 5.84 3.15 -9.45
N HIS A 19 5.69 2.49 -8.28
CA HIS A 19 5.17 1.13 -8.24
C HIS A 19 3.84 1.02 -7.51
N LEU A 20 3.77 1.50 -6.26
CA LEU A 20 2.59 1.26 -5.42
C LEU A 20 1.38 2.08 -5.87
N MET A 21 1.60 3.30 -6.35
CA MET A 21 0.53 4.12 -6.93
C MET A 21 -0.06 3.49 -8.19
N GLN A 22 0.77 2.87 -9.02
CA GLN A 22 0.27 2.13 -10.18
C GLN A 22 -0.54 0.89 -9.78
N LEU A 23 -0.04 0.08 -8.84
CA LEU A 23 -0.79 -1.07 -8.33
C LEU A 23 -2.15 -0.64 -7.76
N MET A 24 -2.17 0.43 -6.97
CA MET A 24 -3.41 1.00 -6.46
C MET A 24 -4.35 1.43 -7.60
N ALA A 25 -3.82 2.12 -8.61
CA ALA A 25 -4.63 2.60 -9.71
C ALA A 25 -5.21 1.46 -10.56
N PHE A 26 -4.48 0.37 -10.78
CA PHE A 26 -5.01 -0.83 -11.44
C PHE A 26 -6.17 -1.47 -10.68
N ILE A 27 -6.12 -1.47 -9.34
CA ILE A 27 -7.23 -1.98 -8.52
C ILE A 27 -8.42 -1.02 -8.52
N ALA A 28 -8.15 0.28 -8.59
CA ALA A 28 -9.16 1.31 -8.42
C ALA A 28 -9.81 1.77 -9.74
N MET A 29 -9.19 1.50 -10.89
CA MET A 29 -9.73 1.93 -12.19
C MET A 29 -11.00 1.17 -12.56
N GLU A 30 -11.79 1.77 -13.45
CA GLU A 30 -12.88 1.06 -14.13
C GLU A 30 -12.32 0.18 -15.25
N PRO A 31 -13.01 -0.91 -15.60
CA PRO A 31 -12.63 -1.68 -16.77
C PRO A 31 -12.65 -0.79 -18.04
N PRO A 32 -11.54 -0.73 -18.79
CA PRO A 32 -11.53 0.04 -20.04
C PRO A 32 -12.44 -0.60 -21.09
N ALA A 33 -12.98 0.21 -21.98
CA ALA A 33 -13.85 -0.27 -23.07
C ALA A 33 -13.09 -1.18 -24.06
N THR A 34 -11.80 -0.93 -24.25
CA THR A 34 -10.89 -1.72 -25.08
C THR A 34 -9.61 -2.00 -24.30
N PHE A 35 -9.05 -3.21 -24.48
CA PHE A 35 -7.87 -3.63 -23.75
C PHE A 35 -6.58 -3.25 -24.49
N ASP A 36 -6.45 -1.95 -24.77
CA ASP A 36 -5.26 -1.34 -25.37
C ASP A 36 -4.55 -0.42 -24.36
N PRO A 37 -3.26 -0.11 -24.57
CA PRO A 37 -2.47 0.67 -23.62
C PRO A 37 -3.00 2.09 -23.37
N GLU A 38 -3.65 2.72 -24.34
CA GLU A 38 -4.16 4.08 -24.22
C GLU A 38 -5.41 4.11 -23.35
N SER A 39 -6.37 3.23 -23.64
CA SER A 39 -7.59 3.07 -22.83
C SER A 39 -7.29 2.74 -21.37
N ILE A 40 -6.30 1.87 -21.11
CA ILE A 40 -5.86 1.56 -19.74
C ILE A 40 -5.27 2.81 -19.07
N ARG A 41 -4.43 3.58 -19.77
CA ARG A 41 -3.84 4.82 -19.21
C ARG A 41 -4.89 5.86 -18.88
N ASP A 42 -5.92 5.97 -19.70
CA ASP A 42 -7.02 6.90 -19.47
C ASP A 42 -7.79 6.56 -18.20
N GLU A 43 -8.10 5.29 -17.97
CA GLU A 43 -8.76 4.86 -16.73
C GLU A 43 -7.86 5.08 -15.50
N ILE A 44 -6.57 4.78 -15.59
CA ILE A 44 -5.59 5.08 -14.53
C ILE A 44 -5.53 6.59 -14.25
N ALA A 45 -5.53 7.43 -15.29
CA ALA A 45 -5.49 8.88 -15.14
C ALA A 45 -6.74 9.42 -14.41
N LYS A 46 -7.91 8.83 -14.63
CA LYS A 46 -9.14 9.17 -13.88
C LYS A 46 -8.99 8.91 -12.40
N VAL A 47 -8.38 7.78 -12.01
CA VAL A 47 -8.10 7.48 -10.61
C VAL A 47 -7.19 8.54 -9.99
N PHE A 48 -6.10 8.90 -10.66
CA PHE A 48 -5.17 9.89 -10.14
C PHE A 48 -5.78 11.30 -10.05
N LYS A 49 -6.65 11.68 -10.99
CA LYS A 49 -7.39 12.95 -10.93
C LYS A 49 -8.39 13.01 -9.77
N ALA A 50 -8.89 11.86 -9.34
CA ALA A 50 -9.81 11.75 -8.22
C ALA A 50 -9.13 11.53 -6.86
N LEU A 51 -7.81 11.51 -6.79
CA LEU A 51 -7.10 11.41 -5.52
C LEU A 51 -7.36 12.65 -4.66
N HIS A 52 -7.72 12.40 -3.40
CA HIS A 52 -7.89 13.46 -2.42
C HIS A 52 -6.56 14.16 -2.13
N VAL A 53 -6.53 15.48 -2.28
CA VAL A 53 -5.34 16.30 -2.01
C VAL A 53 -5.39 16.78 -0.57
N TYR A 54 -4.59 16.18 0.29
CA TYR A 54 -4.53 16.55 1.70
C TYR A 54 -3.96 17.95 1.93
N SER A 55 -4.61 18.69 2.83
CA SER A 55 -4.05 19.92 3.42
C SER A 55 -2.78 19.60 4.23
N PRO A 56 -1.96 20.61 4.56
CA PRO A 56 -0.78 20.40 5.41
C PRO A 56 -1.11 19.73 6.75
N GLU A 57 -2.23 20.09 7.37
CA GLU A 57 -2.71 19.54 8.65
C GLU A 57 -3.11 18.07 8.51
N GLU A 58 -3.83 17.73 7.45
CA GLU A 58 -4.25 16.35 7.18
C GLU A 58 -3.07 15.44 6.88
N ARG A 59 -2.01 15.95 6.24
CA ARG A 59 -0.80 15.15 5.91
C ARG A 59 -0.14 14.58 7.15
N VAL A 60 -0.11 15.30 8.26
CA VAL A 60 0.51 14.85 9.52
C VAL A 60 -0.17 13.59 10.05
N HIS A 61 -1.49 13.46 9.84
CA HIS A 61 -2.27 12.32 10.31
C HIS A 61 -2.36 11.17 9.30
N ASN A 62 -2.13 11.46 8.03
CA ASN A 62 -2.33 10.48 6.96
C ASN A 62 -1.04 9.99 6.31
N ILE A 63 0.13 10.57 6.63
CA ILE A 63 1.43 10.20 6.05
C ILE A 63 2.47 10.08 7.15
N ILE A 64 3.07 8.91 7.27
CA ILE A 64 4.16 8.62 8.20
C ILE A 64 5.41 8.30 7.40
N ARG A 65 6.52 8.94 7.74
CA ARG A 65 7.84 8.65 7.19
C ARG A 65 8.82 8.27 8.29
N GLY A 66 9.69 7.32 8.01
CA GLY A 66 10.68 6.87 8.98
C GLY A 66 11.97 6.37 8.33
N GLN A 67 12.99 6.22 9.15
CA GLN A 67 14.23 5.55 8.78
C GLN A 67 14.41 4.32 9.66
N TYR A 68 14.92 3.22 9.11
CA TYR A 68 15.25 2.06 9.94
C TYR A 68 16.46 2.37 10.83
N MET A 69 16.36 1.96 12.06
CA MET A 69 17.42 2.05 13.05
C MET A 69 18.21 0.73 13.10
N GLU A 70 19.25 0.68 13.93
CA GLU A 70 19.93 -0.56 14.25
C GLU A 70 18.96 -1.51 14.98
N GLY A 71 19.11 -2.81 14.73
CA GLY A 71 18.27 -3.84 15.31
C GLY A 71 18.66 -5.22 14.81
N ASP A 72 17.83 -6.20 15.08
CA ASP A 72 18.05 -7.59 14.66
C ASP A 72 16.91 -8.03 13.73
N ILE A 73 17.27 -8.68 12.64
CA ILE A 73 16.34 -9.35 11.72
C ILE A 73 16.82 -10.79 11.56
N ASP A 74 16.01 -11.76 11.94
CA ASP A 74 16.34 -13.19 11.86
C ASP A 74 17.72 -13.49 12.49
N GLU A 75 17.93 -12.98 13.73
CA GLU A 75 19.16 -13.10 14.53
C GLU A 75 20.40 -12.42 13.90
N LYS A 76 20.25 -11.70 12.80
CA LYS A 76 21.32 -10.94 12.15
C LYS A 76 21.24 -9.48 12.53
N LYS A 77 22.35 -8.92 13.05
CA LYS A 77 22.45 -7.49 13.34
C LYS A 77 22.32 -6.65 12.08
N VAL A 78 21.43 -5.67 12.12
CA VAL A 78 21.23 -4.68 11.06
C VAL A 78 21.76 -3.34 11.54
N ILE A 79 22.65 -2.74 10.77
CA ILE A 79 23.19 -1.41 11.03
C ILE A 79 22.13 -0.38 10.64
N GLY A 80 21.88 0.59 11.50
CA GLY A 80 20.92 1.67 11.24
C GLY A 80 21.32 2.54 10.05
N TYR A 81 20.33 3.12 9.36
CA TYR A 81 20.53 3.90 8.15
C TYR A 81 21.46 5.12 8.36
N ARG A 82 21.40 5.78 9.50
CA ARG A 82 22.29 6.90 9.85
C ARG A 82 23.78 6.56 9.87
N ARG A 83 24.15 5.29 10.05
CA ARG A 83 25.54 4.84 9.90
C ARG A 83 25.97 4.73 8.44
N VAL A 84 25.01 4.54 7.53
CA VAL A 84 25.26 4.47 6.09
C VAL A 84 25.27 5.88 5.46
N ALA A 85 24.42 6.77 5.97
CA ALA A 85 24.25 8.15 5.54
C ALA A 85 24.00 9.07 6.77
N PRO A 86 25.06 9.53 7.46
CA PRO A 86 24.96 10.17 8.78
C PRO A 86 24.07 11.42 8.85
N ASN A 87 24.00 12.19 7.79
CA ASN A 87 23.24 13.45 7.73
C ASN A 87 21.96 13.34 6.89
N SER A 88 21.55 12.12 6.54
CA SER A 88 20.39 11.90 5.69
C SER A 88 19.09 11.99 6.47
N ASN A 89 18.13 12.71 5.91
CA ASN A 89 16.71 12.71 6.32
C ASN A 89 15.82 11.92 5.35
N THR A 90 16.44 11.17 4.43
CA THR A 90 15.71 10.38 3.43
C THR A 90 14.97 9.23 4.10
N GLU A 91 13.69 9.13 3.82
CA GLU A 91 12.86 8.07 4.36
C GLU A 91 13.21 6.70 3.76
N THR A 92 13.32 5.71 4.62
CA THR A 92 13.47 4.29 4.27
C THR A 92 12.21 3.49 4.50
N TYR A 93 11.22 4.13 5.13
CA TYR A 93 9.88 3.63 5.38
C TYR A 93 8.86 4.73 5.15
N ILE A 94 7.74 4.38 4.54
CA ILE A 94 6.60 5.26 4.39
C ILE A 94 5.30 4.46 4.54
N ALA A 95 4.36 5.03 5.26
CA ALA A 95 2.98 4.56 5.32
C ALA A 95 2.05 5.73 5.03
N MET A 96 1.05 5.52 4.19
CA MET A 96 0.09 6.54 3.77
C MET A 96 -1.32 5.97 3.75
N LYS A 97 -2.26 6.78 4.20
CA LYS A 97 -3.68 6.58 3.92
C LYS A 97 -4.03 7.49 2.76
N LEU A 98 -4.63 6.96 1.71
CA LEU A 98 -5.11 7.71 0.55
C LEU A 98 -6.62 7.56 0.42
N MET A 99 -7.27 8.58 -0.13
CA MET A 99 -8.70 8.58 -0.44
C MET A 99 -8.88 8.86 -1.94
N ILE A 100 -9.90 8.29 -2.54
CA ILE A 100 -10.28 8.53 -3.93
C ILE A 100 -11.69 9.11 -3.91
N ASP A 101 -11.81 10.36 -4.33
CA ASP A 101 -13.05 11.14 -4.29
C ASP A 101 -13.87 10.89 -5.57
N ASN A 102 -14.37 9.67 -5.71
CA ASN A 102 -15.31 9.29 -6.78
C ASN A 102 -16.46 8.43 -6.22
N TRP A 103 -17.45 8.14 -7.05
CA TRP A 103 -18.64 7.39 -6.64
C TRP A 103 -18.34 5.97 -6.17
N ARG A 104 -17.35 5.31 -6.76
CA ARG A 104 -17.00 3.93 -6.43
C ARG A 104 -16.27 3.81 -5.10
N TRP A 105 -15.33 4.72 -4.85
CA TRP A 105 -14.39 4.62 -3.75
C TRP A 105 -14.61 5.65 -2.64
N GLY A 106 -15.62 6.52 -2.77
CA GLY A 106 -15.93 7.52 -1.74
C GLY A 106 -16.05 6.91 -0.35
N GLY A 107 -15.26 7.41 0.59
CA GLY A 107 -15.19 6.93 1.96
C GLY A 107 -14.40 5.63 2.19
N ILE A 108 -13.79 5.04 1.15
CA ILE A 108 -12.95 3.84 1.28
C ILE A 108 -11.48 4.25 1.39
N PRO A 109 -10.79 3.92 2.50
CA PRO A 109 -9.37 4.22 2.64
C PRO A 109 -8.51 3.21 1.90
N PHE A 110 -7.46 3.69 1.23
CA PHE A 110 -6.38 2.92 0.66
C PHE A 110 -5.14 3.11 1.53
N PHE A 111 -4.66 2.05 2.16
CA PHE A 111 -3.44 2.07 2.95
C PHE A 111 -2.28 1.54 2.11
N ILE A 112 -1.26 2.37 1.93
CA ILE A 112 -0.05 2.01 1.21
C ILE A 112 1.11 2.11 2.20
N TYR A 113 1.93 1.07 2.27
CA TYR A 113 3.17 1.13 3.04
C TYR A 113 4.28 0.36 2.37
N THR A 114 5.47 0.84 2.51
CA THR A 114 6.70 0.21 2.02
C THR A 114 7.88 0.59 2.89
N GLY A 115 8.90 -0.26 2.94
CA GLY A 115 10.10 0.04 3.70
C GLY A 115 11.26 -0.89 3.39
N LYS A 116 12.44 -0.43 3.70
CA LYS A 116 13.65 -1.26 3.72
C LYS A 116 13.77 -1.95 5.08
N ARG A 117 14.36 -3.12 5.09
CA ARG A 117 14.60 -3.90 6.32
C ARG A 117 13.31 -4.27 7.07
N LEU A 118 12.21 -4.44 6.36
CA LEU A 118 11.03 -5.11 6.90
C LEU A 118 11.30 -6.61 7.08
N LYS A 119 10.55 -7.24 7.98
CA LYS A 119 10.71 -8.66 8.32
C LYS A 119 10.64 -9.57 7.09
N GLU A 120 9.76 -9.27 6.16
CA GLU A 120 9.55 -10.06 4.96
C GLU A 120 9.68 -9.19 3.70
N LYS A 121 10.26 -9.77 2.64
CA LYS A 121 10.31 -9.15 1.32
C LYS A 121 9.13 -9.68 0.50
N ARG A 122 8.03 -8.92 0.51
CA ARG A 122 6.83 -9.27 -0.26
C ARG A 122 6.14 -8.03 -0.80
N THR A 123 5.41 -8.21 -1.88
CA THR A 123 4.47 -7.22 -2.42
C THR A 123 3.11 -7.90 -2.53
N GLU A 124 2.12 -7.35 -1.85
CA GLU A 124 0.77 -7.89 -1.83
C GLU A 124 -0.27 -6.78 -1.76
N ILE A 125 -1.46 -7.06 -2.25
CA ILE A 125 -2.64 -6.22 -2.14
C ILE A 125 -3.68 -7.00 -1.34
N ILE A 126 -4.19 -6.40 -0.28
CA ILE A 126 -5.23 -7.01 0.57
C ILE A 126 -6.47 -6.16 0.48
N ILE A 127 -7.55 -6.73 -0.02
CA ILE A 127 -8.85 -6.10 -0.09
C ILE A 127 -9.72 -6.69 1.02
N HIS A 128 -10.13 -5.85 1.96
CA HIS A 128 -11.06 -6.20 3.01
C HIS A 128 -12.49 -5.85 2.54
N PHE A 129 -13.33 -6.86 2.42
CA PHE A 129 -14.73 -6.62 2.08
C PHE A 129 -15.49 -6.07 3.29
N LYS A 130 -16.44 -5.20 3.05
CA LYS A 130 -17.35 -4.73 4.10
C LYS A 130 -18.20 -5.87 4.63
N SER A 131 -18.56 -5.81 5.90
CA SER A 131 -19.52 -6.73 6.48
C SER A 131 -20.87 -6.62 5.77
N THR A 132 -21.58 -7.75 5.62
CA THR A 132 -22.94 -7.73 5.09
C THR A 132 -23.87 -6.99 6.06
N PRO A 133 -24.88 -6.26 5.55
CA PRO A 133 -25.85 -5.55 6.41
C PRO A 133 -26.60 -6.50 7.37
N GLN A 134 -26.83 -7.74 6.96
CA GLN A 134 -27.40 -8.78 7.77
C GLN A 134 -26.39 -9.87 8.02
N GLN A 135 -26.09 -10.12 9.28
CA GLN A 135 -25.28 -11.25 9.71
C GLN A 135 -26.21 -12.40 10.10
N LEU A 136 -26.32 -13.40 9.24
CA LEU A 136 -27.10 -14.61 9.53
C LEU A 136 -26.51 -15.43 10.70
N PHE A 137 -25.23 -15.20 11.04
CA PHE A 137 -24.52 -15.90 12.09
C PHE A 137 -23.81 -14.88 13.00
N ILE A 138 -24.47 -14.56 14.11
CA ILE A 138 -23.95 -13.64 15.12
C ILE A 138 -22.87 -14.38 15.93
N GLY A 139 -21.69 -13.83 16.05
CA GLY A 139 -20.70 -14.24 17.05
C GLY A 139 -19.35 -14.78 16.53
N GLN A 140 -19.10 -14.91 15.23
CA GLN A 140 -17.85 -15.49 14.74
C GLN A 140 -16.88 -14.52 14.05
N CYS A 141 -17.24 -13.26 13.89
CA CYS A 141 -16.36 -12.24 13.34
C CYS A 141 -16.38 -10.99 14.22
N SER A 142 -15.60 -11.01 15.29
CA SER A 142 -15.34 -9.79 16.08
C SER A 142 -14.24 -8.97 15.39
N GLY A 143 -14.59 -7.78 14.93
CA GLY A 143 -13.64 -6.87 14.27
C GLY A 143 -13.60 -7.08 12.75
N SER A 144 -12.94 -6.35 11.97
CA SER A 144 -12.80 -6.29 10.51
C SER A 144 -13.39 -7.46 9.70
N SER A 145 -14.02 -7.17 8.59
CA SER A 145 -14.62 -8.11 7.61
C SER A 145 -13.84 -9.43 7.52
N CYS A 146 -14.49 -10.55 7.80
CA CYS A 146 -13.88 -11.86 7.69
C CYS A 146 -13.46 -12.22 6.27
N ASN A 147 -14.06 -11.57 5.27
CA ASN A 147 -13.79 -11.84 3.87
C ASN A 147 -12.68 -10.94 3.34
N GLN A 148 -11.68 -11.56 2.74
CA GLN A 148 -10.52 -10.86 2.17
C GLN A 148 -10.15 -11.46 0.82
N LEU A 149 -9.78 -10.60 -0.11
CA LEU A 149 -9.08 -10.98 -1.33
C LEU A 149 -7.63 -10.54 -1.20
N ILE A 150 -6.69 -11.48 -1.31
CA ILE A 150 -5.26 -11.23 -1.21
C ILE A 150 -4.64 -11.53 -2.56
N ILE A 151 -4.05 -10.53 -3.19
CA ILE A 151 -3.32 -10.66 -4.45
C ILE A 151 -1.83 -10.52 -4.11
N LYS A 152 -1.10 -11.62 -4.20
CA LYS A 152 0.36 -11.63 -4.03
C LYS A 152 1.02 -11.37 -5.38
N VAL A 153 1.95 -10.41 -5.41
CA VAL A 153 2.67 -10.00 -6.62
C VAL A 153 4.10 -10.54 -6.59
N GLN A 154 4.74 -10.58 -5.42
CA GLN A 154 6.10 -11.07 -5.20
C GLN A 154 6.24 -11.63 -3.77
N PRO A 155 7.09 -12.66 -3.55
CA PRO A 155 7.91 -13.40 -4.51
C PRO A 155 7.09 -14.39 -5.34
N ASP A 156 6.00 -14.94 -4.79
CA ASP A 156 5.15 -15.96 -5.43
C ASP A 156 3.83 -15.34 -5.80
N GLU A 157 3.50 -15.36 -7.09
CA GLU A 157 2.24 -14.82 -7.60
C GLU A 157 1.08 -15.74 -7.25
N SER A 158 0.06 -15.18 -6.58
CA SER A 158 -1.16 -15.94 -6.26
C SER A 158 -2.32 -15.03 -5.91
N ILE A 159 -3.53 -15.56 -6.06
CA ILE A 159 -4.77 -14.92 -5.62
C ILE A 159 -5.43 -15.83 -4.59
N LEU A 160 -5.67 -15.31 -3.39
CA LEU A 160 -6.28 -16.03 -2.28
C LEU A 160 -7.57 -15.32 -1.87
N LEU A 161 -8.65 -16.07 -1.83
CA LEU A 161 -9.92 -15.61 -1.26
C LEU A 161 -10.11 -16.26 0.12
N LYS A 162 -10.18 -15.42 1.16
CA LYS A 162 -10.52 -15.84 2.52
C LYS A 162 -11.96 -15.49 2.81
N PHE A 163 -12.72 -16.46 3.33
CA PHE A 163 -14.09 -16.27 3.79
C PHE A 163 -14.37 -17.11 5.03
N GLY A 164 -15.27 -16.60 5.87
CA GLY A 164 -15.72 -17.34 7.05
C GLY A 164 -16.73 -18.43 6.66
N LEU A 165 -16.52 -19.63 7.18
CA LEU A 165 -17.49 -20.72 7.09
C LEU A 165 -18.02 -21.03 8.49
N LYS A 166 -19.29 -21.39 8.59
CA LYS A 166 -19.84 -22.02 9.79
C LYS A 166 -19.51 -23.50 9.74
N ILE A 167 -18.81 -23.97 10.75
CA ILE A 167 -18.60 -25.40 11.02
C ILE A 167 -19.65 -25.85 12.02
#